data_e61e38ce9abd8cb238c1b42c9b6b8888
#
_entry.id   e61e38ce9abd8cb238c1b42c9b6b8888
#
_cell.length_a   1.000
_cell.length_b   1.000
_cell.length_c   1.000
_cell.angle_alpha   90.00
_cell.angle_beta   90.00
_cell.angle_gamma   90.00
#
_symmetry.space_group_name_H-M   'P 1'
#
loop_
_entity.id
_entity.type
_entity.pdbx_description
1 polymer ?
#
loop_
_entity_poly.entity_id
_entity_poly.type
_entity_poly.pdbx_seq_one_letter_code
_entity_poly.pdbx_strand_id
1 'polypeptide(L)'
;MAKGFTVKSAAAKAKKEAQEPEWDYDKARRMIAGKTVVFCLPGRGVSYTFLKNFVTLCFDLVQNKASIQISQDYSSMVNFARCKCLGANVLRGPDQLPWDGRLKYDYQLWIDSDIVFNVEKFYQLVLMDEKIASGWYCTCLLYTSPSPRDLSTSRMPSSA
;
A
#
# COMPACT_ATOMS: atom_id res chain seq x y z
N MET A 1 33.91 -26.72 46.17
CA MET A 1 34.09 -26.75 44.71
C MET A 1 32.74 -26.45 44.06
N ALA A 2 32.52 -25.23 43.64
CA ALA A 2 31.28 -24.79 42.95
C ALA A 2 31.50 -24.89 41.44
N LYS A 3 30.74 -25.73 40.78
CA LYS A 3 30.75 -25.88 39.29
C LYS A 3 29.96 -24.70 38.69
N GLY A 4 30.67 -23.80 38.01
CA GLY A 4 30.06 -22.69 37.25
C GLY A 4 29.21 -23.21 36.10
N PHE A 5 27.95 -22.80 36.10
CA PHE A 5 27.02 -23.09 35.02
C PHE A 5 27.19 -22.03 33.93
N THR A 6 27.80 -22.42 32.81
CA THR A 6 27.97 -21.50 31.68
C THR A 6 26.70 -21.51 30.83
N VAL A 7 25.89 -20.49 30.95
CA VAL A 7 24.74 -20.27 30.05
C VAL A 7 25.28 -19.85 28.69
N LYS A 8 25.36 -20.79 27.76
CA LYS A 8 25.60 -20.48 26.35
C LYS A 8 24.34 -19.82 25.78
N SER A 9 24.43 -18.55 25.50
CA SER A 9 23.39 -17.74 24.91
C SER A 9 22.84 -18.39 23.63
N ALA A 10 21.59 -18.79 23.66
CA ALA A 10 20.84 -19.27 22.49
C ALA A 10 20.51 -18.17 21.47
N ALA A 11 20.96 -16.96 21.72
CA ALA A 11 20.71 -15.78 20.88
C ALA A 11 21.53 -15.71 19.57
N ALA A 12 22.50 -16.63 19.38
CA ALA A 12 23.39 -16.62 18.22
C ALA A 12 22.88 -17.44 17.02
N LYS A 13 21.71 -18.06 17.08
CA LYS A 13 21.18 -18.94 16.02
C LYS A 13 19.96 -18.42 15.26
N ALA A 14 19.50 -17.21 15.51
CA ALA A 14 18.28 -16.64 14.91
C ALA A 14 18.51 -15.48 13.91
N LYS A 15 19.73 -15.27 13.44
CA LYS A 15 19.99 -14.44 12.26
C LYS A 15 20.36 -15.30 11.05
N LYS A 16 19.45 -16.14 10.62
CA LYS A 16 19.34 -16.44 9.21
C LYS A 16 18.71 -15.18 8.61
N GLU A 17 19.53 -14.29 8.08
CA GLU A 17 19.11 -13.22 7.20
C GLU A 17 18.23 -13.89 6.15
N ALA A 18 16.92 -13.62 6.20
CA ALA A 18 16.02 -13.99 5.13
C ALA A 18 16.57 -13.22 3.92
N GLN A 19 17.22 -13.92 2.99
CA GLN A 19 17.66 -13.36 1.73
C GLN A 19 16.41 -12.76 1.09
N GLU A 20 16.38 -11.43 0.95
CA GLU A 20 15.27 -10.80 0.23
C GLU A 20 15.22 -11.41 -1.17
N PRO A 21 14.03 -11.75 -1.68
CA PRO A 21 13.93 -12.32 -3.02
C PRO A 21 14.54 -11.36 -4.02
N GLU A 22 15.37 -11.87 -4.91
CA GLU A 22 15.94 -11.10 -6.01
C GLU A 22 14.82 -10.75 -7.01
N TRP A 23 14.47 -9.46 -7.09
CA TRP A 23 13.39 -8.97 -7.93
C TRP A 23 13.91 -8.55 -9.31
N ASP A 24 13.40 -9.16 -10.38
CA ASP A 24 13.70 -8.77 -11.76
C ASP A 24 12.85 -7.54 -12.16
N TYR A 25 13.34 -6.35 -11.84
CA TYR A 25 12.68 -5.09 -12.17
C TYR A 25 12.59 -4.83 -13.67
N ASP A 26 13.50 -5.36 -14.49
CA ASP A 26 13.44 -5.23 -15.94
C ASP A 26 12.30 -6.07 -16.53
N LYS A 27 12.04 -7.23 -15.94
CA LYS A 27 10.84 -8.02 -16.26
C LYS A 27 9.58 -7.21 -15.92
N ALA A 28 9.51 -6.60 -14.74
CA ALA A 28 8.37 -5.79 -14.34
C ALA A 28 8.11 -4.62 -15.29
N ARG A 29 9.17 -3.92 -15.72
CA ARG A 29 9.08 -2.84 -16.71
C ARG A 29 8.55 -3.33 -18.06
N ARG A 30 8.99 -4.50 -18.51
CA ARG A 30 8.46 -5.13 -19.73
C ARG A 30 6.96 -5.49 -19.59
N MET A 31 6.54 -5.98 -18.43
CA MET A 31 5.12 -6.31 -18.16
C MET A 31 4.22 -5.08 -18.21
N ILE A 32 4.71 -3.93 -17.74
CA ILE A 32 3.94 -2.69 -17.68
C ILE A 32 3.97 -1.88 -19.00
N ALA A 33 4.91 -2.16 -19.89
CA ALA A 33 5.08 -1.44 -21.14
C ALA A 33 3.82 -1.55 -22.03
N GLY A 34 3.29 -0.41 -22.47
CA GLY A 34 2.06 -0.33 -23.27
C GLY A 34 0.78 -0.53 -22.48
N LYS A 35 0.86 -0.74 -21.16
CA LYS A 35 -0.29 -0.92 -20.27
C LYS A 35 -0.81 0.39 -19.72
N THR A 36 -2.07 0.42 -19.33
CA THR A 36 -2.70 1.56 -18.67
C THR A 36 -2.84 1.27 -17.17
N VAL A 37 -2.22 2.13 -16.37
CA VAL A 37 -2.28 2.10 -14.91
C VAL A 37 -3.18 3.20 -14.41
N VAL A 38 -4.18 2.85 -13.62
CA VAL A 38 -5.05 3.82 -12.94
C VAL A 38 -4.67 3.88 -11.47
N PHE A 39 -4.30 5.07 -11.02
CA PHE A 39 -4.06 5.35 -9.60
C PHE A 39 -5.33 5.91 -8.96
N CYS A 40 -5.83 5.24 -7.95
CA CYS A 40 -6.95 5.68 -7.13
C CYS A 40 -6.40 6.22 -5.81
N LEU A 41 -6.54 7.53 -5.60
CA LEU A 41 -5.96 8.27 -4.48
C LEU A 41 -7.08 8.84 -3.60
N PRO A 42 -7.67 8.06 -2.67
CA PRO A 42 -8.69 8.58 -1.79
C PRO A 42 -8.05 9.50 -0.74
N GLY A 43 -8.48 10.76 -0.67
CA GLY A 43 -7.97 11.69 0.34
C GLY A 43 -8.07 13.15 -0.07
N ARG A 44 -7.87 14.05 0.90
CA ARG A 44 -7.89 15.53 0.68
C ARG A 44 -6.58 16.08 0.17
N GLY A 45 -5.47 15.44 0.53
CA GLY A 45 -4.14 15.91 0.23
C GLY A 45 -3.11 14.86 0.57
N VAL A 46 -1.88 15.10 0.18
CA VAL A 46 -0.76 14.19 0.37
C VAL A 46 0.42 14.92 0.99
N SER A 47 1.31 14.18 1.65
CA SER A 47 2.57 14.73 2.13
C SER A 47 3.52 15.02 0.98
N TYR A 48 4.49 15.93 1.19
CA TYR A 48 5.55 16.18 0.20
C TYR A 48 6.38 14.93 -0.11
N THR A 49 6.58 14.05 0.86
CA THR A 49 7.27 12.77 0.66
C THR A 49 6.48 11.86 -0.27
N PHE A 50 5.17 11.74 -0.04
CA PHE A 50 4.28 11.03 -0.95
C PHE A 50 4.35 11.61 -2.35
N LEU A 51 4.17 12.92 -2.49
CA LEU A 51 4.17 13.61 -3.78
C LEU A 51 5.46 13.35 -4.56
N LYS A 52 6.62 13.49 -3.91
CA LYS A 52 7.92 13.21 -4.53
C LYS A 52 7.99 11.77 -5.07
N ASN A 53 7.64 10.79 -4.26
CA ASN A 53 7.71 9.39 -4.63
C ASN A 53 6.71 9.04 -5.74
N PHE A 54 5.50 9.60 -5.65
CA PHE A 54 4.46 9.42 -6.66
C PHE A 54 4.86 10.00 -8.02
N VAL A 55 5.40 11.23 -8.03
CA VAL A 55 5.89 11.85 -9.26
C VAL A 55 7.05 11.05 -9.84
N THR A 56 7.98 10.58 -9.01
CA THR A 56 9.09 9.71 -9.46
C THR A 56 8.55 8.43 -10.11
N LEU A 57 7.56 7.77 -9.51
CA LEU A 57 6.90 6.60 -10.09
C LEU A 57 6.24 6.94 -11.42
N CYS A 58 5.51 8.05 -11.51
CA CYS A 58 4.85 8.46 -12.74
C CYS A 58 5.86 8.69 -13.88
N PHE A 59 6.98 9.36 -13.60
CA PHE A 59 8.04 9.54 -14.59
C PHE A 59 8.64 8.23 -15.06
N ASP A 60 8.95 7.32 -14.14
CA ASP A 60 9.51 6.01 -14.48
C ASP A 60 8.52 5.20 -15.35
N LEU A 61 7.23 5.20 -15.01
CA LEU A 61 6.21 4.52 -15.81
C LEU A 61 6.08 5.09 -17.23
N VAL A 62 6.06 6.41 -17.36
CA VAL A 62 5.99 7.06 -18.68
C VAL A 62 7.23 6.75 -19.50
N GLN A 63 8.42 6.77 -18.92
CA GLN A 63 9.67 6.37 -19.58
C GLN A 63 9.61 4.92 -20.06
N ASN A 64 8.94 4.04 -19.32
CA ASN A 64 8.71 2.64 -19.69
C ASN A 64 7.46 2.44 -20.57
N LYS A 65 6.94 3.51 -21.19
CA LYS A 65 5.84 3.51 -22.15
C LYS A 65 4.49 3.05 -21.56
N ALA A 66 4.29 3.15 -20.25
CA ALA A 66 2.99 2.97 -19.64
C ALA A 66 2.13 4.23 -19.79
N SER A 67 0.82 4.05 -19.90
CA SER A 67 -0.16 5.13 -19.82
C SER A 67 -0.64 5.27 -18.37
N ILE A 68 -0.77 6.51 -17.90
CA ILE A 68 -1.16 6.79 -16.52
C ILE A 68 -2.49 7.53 -16.51
N GLN A 69 -3.39 7.09 -15.64
CA GLN A 69 -4.59 7.80 -15.28
C GLN A 69 -4.61 7.99 -13.76
N ILE A 70 -5.07 9.15 -13.30
CA ILE A 70 -5.15 9.47 -11.88
C ILE A 70 -6.59 9.81 -11.56
N SER A 71 -7.16 9.10 -10.59
CA SER A 71 -8.47 9.39 -10.04
C SER A 71 -8.32 9.69 -8.56
N GLN A 72 -8.76 10.87 -8.16
CA GLN A 72 -8.71 11.36 -6.79
C GLN A 72 -10.07 11.87 -6.39
N ASP A 73 -10.53 11.48 -5.22
CA ASP A 73 -11.72 12.06 -4.60
C ASP A 73 -11.63 11.98 -3.07
N TYR A 74 -12.50 12.70 -2.41
CA TYR A 74 -12.56 12.76 -0.96
C TYR A 74 -13.98 12.59 -0.42
N SER A 75 -14.07 11.90 0.70
CA SER A 75 -15.25 11.87 1.56
C SER A 75 -14.82 11.66 3.00
N SER A 76 -15.66 12.06 3.95
CA SER A 76 -15.45 11.77 5.38
C SER A 76 -15.49 10.27 5.70
N MET A 77 -16.12 9.48 4.84
CA MET A 77 -16.19 8.03 4.97
C MET A 77 -15.36 7.38 3.85
N VAL A 78 -14.48 6.45 4.22
CA VAL A 78 -13.53 5.80 3.30
C VAL A 78 -14.22 5.06 2.16
N ASN A 79 -15.30 4.34 2.44
CA ASN A 79 -16.09 3.65 1.42
C ASN A 79 -16.69 4.61 0.38
N PHE A 80 -17.18 5.78 0.79
CA PHE A 80 -17.66 6.81 -0.14
C PHE A 80 -16.51 7.42 -0.94
N ALA A 81 -15.36 7.70 -0.31
CA ALA A 81 -14.18 8.21 -1.02
C ALA A 81 -13.73 7.24 -2.11
N ARG A 82 -13.63 5.95 -1.77
CA ARG A 82 -13.26 4.91 -2.74
C ARG A 82 -14.28 4.77 -3.86
N CYS A 83 -15.58 4.79 -3.54
CA CYS A 83 -16.63 4.74 -4.54
C CYS A 83 -16.51 5.91 -5.53
N LYS A 84 -16.30 7.13 -5.04
CA LYS A 84 -16.14 8.32 -5.87
C LYS A 84 -14.86 8.26 -6.73
N CYS A 85 -13.74 7.74 -6.20
CA CYS A 85 -12.53 7.50 -7.01
C CYS A 85 -12.81 6.59 -8.22
N LEU A 86 -13.80 5.71 -8.14
CA LEU A 86 -14.24 4.88 -9.26
C LEU A 86 -15.25 5.58 -10.18
N GLY A 87 -15.58 6.84 -9.92
CA GLY A 87 -16.65 7.55 -10.64
C GLY A 87 -18.04 6.99 -10.35
N ALA A 88 -18.17 6.18 -9.28
CA ALA A 88 -19.41 5.55 -8.88
C ALA A 88 -20.11 6.33 -7.76
N ASN A 89 -21.37 6.01 -7.52
CA ASN A 89 -22.16 6.60 -6.43
C ASN A 89 -22.78 5.49 -5.57
N VAL A 90 -22.45 5.48 -4.29
CA VAL A 90 -22.94 4.48 -3.33
C VAL A 90 -24.47 4.37 -3.33
N LEU A 91 -25.18 5.46 -3.64
CA LEU A 91 -26.64 5.50 -3.63
C LEU A 91 -27.30 4.86 -4.87
N ARG A 92 -26.51 4.56 -5.92
CA ARG A 92 -27.04 3.96 -7.17
C ARG A 92 -27.12 2.43 -7.13
N GLY A 93 -26.65 1.79 -6.05
CA GLY A 93 -26.61 0.33 -5.92
C GLY A 93 -25.33 -0.32 -6.45
N PRO A 94 -25.25 -1.66 -6.40
CA PRO A 94 -24.00 -2.41 -6.67
C PRO A 94 -23.67 -2.58 -8.17
N ASP A 95 -24.62 -2.43 -9.08
CA ASP A 95 -24.48 -2.76 -10.50
C ASP A 95 -23.80 -1.64 -11.32
N GLN A 96 -22.82 -0.98 -10.75
CA GLN A 96 -22.09 0.10 -11.40
C GLN A 96 -20.74 -0.38 -11.90
N LEU A 97 -20.39 0.02 -13.12
CA LEU A 97 -19.04 -0.18 -13.63
C LEU A 97 -18.14 0.99 -13.24
N PRO A 98 -16.87 0.75 -12.89
CA PRO A 98 -15.91 1.82 -12.67
C PRO A 98 -15.89 2.77 -13.88
N TRP A 99 -15.97 4.09 -13.61
CA TRP A 99 -16.03 5.17 -14.62
C TRP A 99 -17.08 4.93 -15.72
N ASP A 100 -18.21 4.33 -15.37
CA ASP A 100 -19.29 3.94 -16.30
C ASP A 100 -18.80 3.03 -17.45
N GLY A 101 -17.71 2.28 -17.25
CA GLY A 101 -17.08 1.44 -18.27
C GLY A 101 -16.35 2.20 -19.39
N ARG A 102 -16.21 3.53 -19.29
CA ARG A 102 -15.56 4.35 -20.34
C ARG A 102 -14.04 4.28 -20.28
N LEU A 103 -13.46 4.02 -19.12
CA LEU A 103 -12.02 3.94 -18.93
C LEU A 103 -11.56 2.47 -19.04
N LYS A 104 -10.69 2.20 -20.03
CA LYS A 104 -10.02 0.91 -20.15
C LYS A 104 -8.68 0.99 -19.45
N TYR A 105 -8.40 0.04 -18.58
CA TYR A 105 -7.14 -0.05 -17.85
C TYR A 105 -6.73 -1.51 -17.65
N ASP A 106 -5.43 -1.73 -17.47
CA ASP A 106 -4.85 -3.05 -17.20
C ASP A 106 -4.58 -3.24 -15.72
N TYR A 107 -4.13 -2.18 -15.04
CA TYR A 107 -3.82 -2.18 -13.61
C TYR A 107 -4.54 -1.05 -12.89
N GLN A 108 -5.04 -1.37 -11.71
CA GLN A 108 -5.65 -0.39 -10.81
C GLN A 108 -4.91 -0.44 -9.48
N LEU A 109 -4.31 0.67 -9.07
CA LEU A 109 -3.57 0.78 -7.82
C LEU A 109 -4.25 1.77 -6.87
N TRP A 110 -4.54 1.29 -5.68
CA TRP A 110 -5.04 2.10 -4.58
C TRP A 110 -3.89 2.50 -3.67
N ILE A 111 -3.74 3.78 -3.40
CA ILE A 111 -2.72 4.30 -2.48
C ILE A 111 -3.39 5.32 -1.57
N ASP A 112 -3.43 5.03 -0.26
CA ASP A 112 -3.92 5.99 0.72
C ASP A 112 -2.90 7.13 0.89
N SER A 113 -3.38 8.32 1.19
CA SER A 113 -2.60 9.58 1.15
C SER A 113 -1.46 9.68 2.18
N ASP A 114 -1.42 8.79 3.15
CA ASP A 114 -0.42 8.70 4.22
C ASP A 114 0.63 7.60 3.98
N ILE A 115 0.49 6.82 2.90
CA ILE A 115 1.43 5.74 2.56
C ILE A 115 2.69 6.33 1.93
N VAL A 116 3.84 5.93 2.46
CA VAL A 116 5.16 6.21 1.87
C VAL A 116 5.66 4.97 1.15
N PHE A 117 5.93 5.10 -0.12
CA PHE A 117 6.38 4.01 -0.98
C PHE A 117 7.50 4.49 -1.92
N ASN A 118 8.12 3.57 -2.63
CA ASN A 118 9.09 3.85 -3.68
C ASN A 118 8.73 3.08 -4.97
N VAL A 119 9.44 3.38 -6.05
CA VAL A 119 9.20 2.78 -7.37
C VAL A 119 9.35 1.26 -7.33
N GLU A 120 10.33 0.75 -6.58
CA GLU A 120 10.61 -0.68 -6.46
C GLU A 120 9.42 -1.43 -5.85
N LYS A 121 8.73 -0.84 -4.87
CA LYS A 121 7.55 -1.46 -4.25
C LYS A 121 6.40 -1.62 -5.23
N PHE A 122 6.21 -0.66 -6.12
CA PHE A 122 5.24 -0.80 -7.20
C PHE A 122 5.59 -1.98 -8.12
N TYR A 123 6.84 -2.06 -8.56
CA TYR A 123 7.26 -3.17 -9.44
C TYR A 123 7.23 -4.53 -8.76
N GLN A 124 7.47 -4.60 -7.45
CA GLN A 124 7.29 -5.83 -6.68
C GLN A 124 5.84 -6.32 -6.74
N LEU A 125 4.85 -5.42 -6.63
CA LEU A 125 3.44 -5.77 -6.79
C LEU A 125 3.13 -6.28 -8.21
N VAL A 126 3.68 -5.64 -9.24
CA VAL A 126 3.53 -6.08 -10.63
C VAL A 126 4.11 -7.48 -10.85
N LEU A 127 5.27 -7.76 -10.24
CA LEU A 127 5.95 -9.05 -10.36
C LEU A 127 5.23 -10.21 -9.66
N MET A 128 4.34 -9.91 -8.71
CA MET A 128 3.49 -10.94 -8.12
C MET A 128 2.55 -11.59 -9.16
N ASP A 129 2.24 -10.89 -10.25
CA ASP A 129 1.38 -11.33 -11.35
C ASP A 129 0.05 -11.95 -10.89
N GLU A 130 -0.51 -11.39 -9.81
CA GLU A 130 -1.74 -11.84 -9.18
C GLU A 130 -2.90 -10.89 -9.52
N LYS A 131 -4.12 -11.43 -9.56
CA LYS A 131 -5.33 -10.63 -9.80
C LYS A 131 -5.54 -9.55 -8.75
N ILE A 132 -5.14 -9.82 -7.50
CA ILE A 132 -5.17 -8.89 -6.37
C ILE A 132 -3.88 -9.08 -5.59
N ALA A 133 -3.10 -8.02 -5.47
CA ALA A 133 -1.87 -7.99 -4.68
C ALA A 133 -1.89 -6.78 -3.74
N SER A 134 -1.31 -6.90 -2.56
CA SER A 134 -1.16 -5.79 -1.62
C SER A 134 0.25 -5.73 -1.04
N GLY A 135 0.73 -4.51 -0.84
CA GLY A 135 1.98 -4.25 -0.14
C GLY A 135 1.81 -4.24 1.37
N TRP A 136 2.85 -4.61 2.08
CA TRP A 136 2.94 -4.42 3.52
C TRP A 136 3.54 -3.04 3.81
N TYR A 137 2.95 -2.32 4.74
CA TYR A 137 3.51 -1.08 5.27
C TYR A 137 3.40 -1.07 6.79
N CYS A 138 4.42 -0.53 7.43
CA CYS A 138 4.38 -0.31 8.86
C CYS A 138 3.75 1.04 9.14
N THR A 139 2.64 1.04 9.84
CA THR A 139 2.09 2.26 10.42
C THR A 139 3.00 2.68 11.58
N CYS A 140 3.91 3.60 11.29
CA CYS A 140 4.75 4.32 12.25
C CYS A 140 5.55 3.45 13.25
N LEU A 141 6.85 3.31 13.01
CA LEU A 141 7.82 2.76 13.98
C LEU A 141 7.92 3.57 15.30
N LEU A 142 7.26 4.72 15.39
CA LEU A 142 7.28 5.59 16.57
C LEU A 142 6.20 5.25 17.62
N TYR A 143 5.24 4.39 17.30
CA TYR A 143 4.22 3.95 18.24
C TYR A 143 4.49 2.54 18.73
N THR A 144 5.50 2.39 19.58
CA THR A 144 5.65 1.22 20.44
C THR A 144 4.75 1.29 21.70
N SER A 145 4.03 2.40 21.87
CA SER A 145 3.01 2.55 22.89
C SER A 145 1.62 2.42 22.27
N PRO A 146 0.70 1.69 22.89
CA PRO A 146 -0.67 1.68 22.45
C PRO A 146 -1.23 3.10 22.41
N SER A 147 -1.94 3.45 21.34
CA SER A 147 -2.56 4.76 21.20
C SER A 147 -3.43 5.07 22.42
N PRO A 148 -3.52 6.31 22.88
CA PRO A 148 -4.48 6.68 23.92
C PRO A 148 -5.92 6.28 23.62
N ARG A 149 -6.27 6.10 22.35
CA ARG A 149 -7.56 5.53 21.92
C ARG A 149 -7.67 4.04 22.21
N ASP A 150 -6.58 3.28 22.07
CA ASP A 150 -6.58 1.85 22.34
C ASP A 150 -6.67 1.57 23.85
N LEU A 151 -6.16 2.50 24.67
CA LEU A 151 -6.29 2.45 26.12
C LEU A 151 -7.71 2.80 26.60
N SER A 152 -8.47 3.60 25.85
CA SER A 152 -9.84 3.99 26.22
C SER A 152 -10.86 2.90 25.96
N THR A 153 -10.61 2.00 25.01
CA THR A 153 -11.51 0.87 24.69
C THR A 153 -11.32 -0.32 25.60
N SER A 154 -10.21 -0.40 26.33
CA SER A 154 -9.93 -1.51 27.28
C SER A 154 -10.47 -1.30 28.69
N ARG A 155 -11.06 -0.12 28.98
CA ARG A 155 -11.73 0.19 30.26
C ARG A 155 -13.24 0.33 30.07
N MET A 156 -13.91 -0.79 29.80
CA MET A 156 -15.31 -0.89 30.20
C MET A 156 -15.33 -1.17 31.72
N PRO A 157 -15.99 -0.34 32.55
CA PRO A 157 -16.20 -0.69 33.94
C PRO A 157 -17.09 -1.94 33.94
N SER A 158 -16.61 -2.99 34.61
CA SER A 158 -17.48 -4.10 34.98
C SER A 158 -18.59 -3.51 35.86
N SER A 159 -19.82 -3.47 35.36
CA SER A 159 -20.98 -3.16 36.15
C SER A 159 -21.11 -4.21 37.24
N ALA A 160 -20.99 -3.76 38.46
CA ALA A 160 -21.43 -4.50 39.64
C ALA A 160 -22.96 -4.59 39.64
#